data_ed89cd0c900b1d5010fc463f9761d250
#
_entry.id   ed89cd0c900b1d5010fc463f9761d250
#
_cell.length_a   1.000
_cell.length_b   1.000
_cell.length_c   1.000
_cell.angle_alpha   90.00
_cell.angle_beta   90.00
_cell.angle_gamma   90.00
#
_symmetry.space_group_name_H-M   'P 1'
#
loop_
_entity.id
_entity.type
_entity.pdbx_description
1 polymer ?
#
loop_
_entity_poly.entity_id
_entity_poly.type
_entity_poly.pdbx_seq_one_letter_code
_entity_poly.pdbx_strand_id
1 'polypeptide(L)' 'GKALAERIYDRHNNISKFLMDVLGVSEENAVKDACRIEHDLSEETYQKMREHLLNQ' A
#
# COMPACT_ATOMS: atom_id res chain seq x y z
N GLY A 1 2.03 -18.24 -9.08
CA GLY A 1 1.44 -17.92 -10.35
C GLY A 1 1.10 -16.44 -10.48
N LYS A 2 0.34 -16.12 -11.47
CA LYS A 2 -0.08 -14.75 -11.77
C LYS A 2 -0.79 -14.08 -10.60
N ALA A 3 -1.69 -14.80 -9.97
CA ALA A 3 -2.49 -14.24 -8.87
C ALA A 3 -1.62 -13.76 -7.73
N LEU A 4 -0.57 -14.51 -7.41
CA LEU A 4 0.34 -14.14 -6.32
C LEU A 4 1.13 -12.88 -6.66
N ALA A 5 1.64 -12.80 -7.89
CA ALA A 5 2.40 -11.65 -8.34
C ALA A 5 1.52 -10.39 -8.37
N GLU A 6 0.28 -10.54 -8.82
CA GLU A 6 -0.67 -9.43 -8.85
C GLU A 6 -0.99 -8.92 -7.45
N ARG A 7 -1.12 -9.82 -6.49
CA ARG A 7 -1.42 -9.43 -5.12
C ARG A 7 -0.29 -8.59 -4.50
N ILE A 8 0.95 -8.99 -4.74
CA ILE A 8 2.11 -8.25 -4.23
C ILE A 8 2.17 -6.87 -4.86
N TYR A 9 1.94 -6.80 -6.17
CA TYR A 9 1.98 -5.54 -6.91
C TYR A 9 0.86 -4.60 -6.45
N ASP A 10 -0.35 -5.13 -6.27
CA ASP A 10 -1.49 -4.35 -5.80
C ASP A 10 -1.24 -3.81 -4.41
N ARG A 11 -0.67 -4.63 -3.54
CA ARG A 11 -0.38 -4.25 -2.16
C ARG A 11 0.60 -3.08 -2.13
N HIS A 12 1.66 -3.16 -2.92
CA HIS A 12 2.64 -2.09 -3.03
C HIS A 12 2.00 -0.79 -3.50
N ASN A 13 1.20 -0.86 -4.56
CA ASN A 13 0.55 0.31 -5.13
C ASN A 13 -0.45 0.94 -4.17
N ASN A 14 -1.25 0.13 -3.49
CA ASN A 14 -2.25 0.64 -2.56
C ASN A 14 -1.60 1.29 -1.35
N ILE A 15 -0.51 0.72 -0.85
CA ILE A 15 0.22 1.32 0.27
C ILE A 15 0.83 2.65 -0.15
N SER A 16 1.47 2.69 -1.33
CA SER A 16 2.04 3.94 -1.85
C SER A 16 0.97 5.02 -1.98
N LYS A 17 -0.18 4.67 -2.53
CA LYS A 17 -1.28 5.61 -2.69
C LYS A 17 -1.78 6.12 -1.35
N PHE A 18 -1.92 5.22 -0.39
CA PHE A 18 -2.35 5.63 0.94
C PHE A 18 -1.40 6.67 1.53
N LEU A 19 -0.10 6.39 1.43
CA LEU A 19 0.90 7.31 1.97
C LEU A 19 0.86 8.67 1.27
N MET A 20 0.67 8.67 -0.03
CA MET A 20 0.64 9.94 -0.79
C MET A 20 -0.68 10.68 -0.62
N ASP A 21 -1.80 9.99 -0.79
CA ASP A 21 -3.11 10.65 -0.85
C ASP A 21 -3.70 10.94 0.52
N VAL A 22 -3.48 10.07 1.49
CA VAL A 22 -4.06 10.24 2.83
C VAL A 22 -3.10 11.00 3.75
N LEU A 23 -1.82 10.61 3.75
CA LEU A 23 -0.84 11.21 4.66
C LEU A 23 -0.05 12.37 4.05
N GLY A 24 -0.10 12.50 2.74
CA GLY A 24 0.64 13.58 2.07
C GLY A 24 2.13 13.34 1.95
N VAL A 25 2.56 12.09 2.01
CA VAL A 25 3.98 11.74 1.86
C VAL A 25 4.40 11.93 0.40
N SER A 26 5.63 12.40 0.18
CA SER A 26 6.15 12.57 -1.17
C SER A 26 6.21 11.22 -1.89
N GLU A 27 6.10 11.26 -3.21
CA GLU A 27 6.13 10.03 -4.02
C GLU A 27 7.40 9.22 -3.76
N GLU A 28 8.55 9.89 -3.71
CA GLU A 28 9.83 9.22 -3.49
C GLU A 28 9.83 8.42 -2.19
N ASN A 29 9.41 9.05 -1.11
CA ASN A 29 9.37 8.38 0.19
C ASN A 29 8.25 7.36 0.28
N ALA A 30 7.10 7.66 -0.33
CA ALA A 30 5.97 6.74 -0.31
C ALA A 30 6.33 5.41 -0.98
N VAL A 31 7.01 5.46 -2.12
CA VAL A 31 7.41 4.25 -2.83
C VAL A 31 8.42 3.45 -2.03
N LYS A 32 9.41 4.12 -1.44
CA LYS A 32 10.43 3.45 -0.63
C LYS A 32 9.81 2.80 0.61
N ASP A 33 8.95 3.54 1.29
CA ASP A 33 8.32 3.04 2.50
C ASP A 33 7.37 1.90 2.19
N ALA A 34 6.59 2.01 1.12
CA ALA A 34 5.68 0.95 0.70
C ALA A 34 6.43 -0.35 0.43
N CYS A 35 7.60 -0.26 -0.18
CA CYS A 35 8.42 -1.42 -0.48
C CYS A 35 8.83 -2.17 0.79
N ARG A 36 9.06 -1.43 1.87
CA ARG A 36 9.43 -2.02 3.16
C ARG A 36 8.21 -2.50 3.93
N ILE A 37 7.19 -1.66 3.99
CA ILE A 37 5.98 -1.94 4.76
C ILE A 37 5.25 -3.17 4.24
N GLU A 38 5.22 -3.36 2.91
CA GLU A 38 4.48 -4.47 2.32
C GLU A 38 4.90 -5.84 2.83
N HIS A 39 6.14 -5.95 3.30
CA HIS A 39 6.65 -7.21 3.83
C HIS A 39 6.29 -7.44 5.30
N ASP A 40 6.12 -6.36 6.04
CA ASP A 40 5.90 -6.43 7.49
C ASP A 40 4.45 -6.16 7.90
N LEU A 41 3.67 -5.62 7.00
CA LEU A 41 2.30 -5.21 7.30
C LEU A 41 1.37 -6.41 7.42
N SER A 42 0.55 -6.43 8.49
CA SER A 42 -0.44 -7.50 8.65
C SER A 42 -1.56 -7.33 7.62
N GLU A 43 -2.24 -8.43 7.32
CA GLU A 43 -3.37 -8.39 6.39
C GLU A 43 -4.47 -7.47 6.91
N GLU A 44 -4.73 -7.51 8.20
CA GLU A 44 -5.76 -6.66 8.80
C GLU A 44 -5.46 -5.18 8.58
N THR A 45 -4.24 -4.76 8.87
CA THR A 45 -3.84 -3.37 8.70
C THR A 45 -3.93 -2.95 7.23
N TYR A 46 -3.48 -3.83 6.35
CA TYR A 46 -3.54 -3.56 4.92
C TYR A 46 -4.98 -3.36 4.43
N GLN A 47 -5.90 -4.24 4.87
CA GLN A 47 -7.30 -4.13 4.47
C GLN A 47 -7.93 -2.84 4.97
N LYS A 48 -7.58 -2.43 6.18
CA LYS A 48 -8.11 -1.17 6.73
C LYS A 48 -7.58 0.05 5.97
N MET A 49 -6.32 0.02 5.59
CA MET A 49 -5.73 1.08 4.77
C MET A 49 -6.44 1.16 3.42
N ARG A 50 -6.70 0.01 2.82
CA ARG A 50 -7.37 -0.07 1.53
C ARG A 50 -8.80 0.45 1.60
N GLU A 51 -9.52 0.09 2.64
CA GLU A 51 -10.88 0.58 2.87
C GLU A 51 -10.90 2.10 2.96
N HIS A 52 -9.96 2.65 3.71
CA HIS A 52 -9.87 4.09 3.88
C HIS A 52 -9.60 4.80 2.56
N LEU A 53 -8.71 4.22 1.78
CA LEU A 53 -8.36 4.77 0.47
C LEU A 53 -9.57 4.77 -0.48
N LEU A 54 -10.35 3.69 -0.47
CA LEU A 54 -11.51 3.56 -1.33
C LEU A 54 -12.67 4.48 -0.93
N ASN A 55 -12.70 4.91 0.34
CA ASN A 55 -13.76 5.74 0.86
C ASN A 55 -13.46 7.24 0.82
N GLN A 56 -12.40 7.61 0.16
CA GLN A 56 -12.06 9.03 0.00
C GLN A 56 -12.90 9.73 -1.06
#